data_d95234dc6ac5ece428e6308eebaa92d4
#
_entry.id   d95234dc6ac5ece428e6308eebaa92d4
#
_cell.length_a   1.000
_cell.length_b   1.000
_cell.length_c   1.000
_cell.angle_alpha   90.00
_cell.angle_beta   90.00
_cell.angle_gamma   90.00
#
_symmetry.space_group_name_H-M   'P 1'
#
loop_
_entity.id
_entity.type
_entity.pdbx_description
1 polymer ?
#
loop_
_entity_poly.entity_id
_entity_poly.type
_entity_poly.pdbx_seq_one_letter_code
_entity_poly.pdbx_strand_id
1 'polypeptide(L)'
;MSIQNERAAASRMSTELAGILRNLRRESRVPAMIAAGLDAIMGSLGAEGAAVIRGAPGDATGEPEVLHRAGIIGVPSTAAGMLLWRAEVGTPALSQEANGRPIAVAVCRQTSNEKLGLVLWRRRGARTWGGEDVALVDSTAGIVWLLLERELGNGGLTHSSRMDPLTALLSQRAFVAEATRYIARLDRDGVSGTLMLAEVDNLEAVTVLQGGDGADQTLRRAAMLLQSAVRPYDLLGRTGDAEFAIWLSGADYLTAAERAEALCLEAPAKIAGPQHAIVPEVSFSIGIATRMIDESFADLARRASQAMREVKVAGGGYWRVSLVQNV
;
A
#
# COMPACT_ATOMS: atom_id res chain seq x y z
N MET A 1 -12.84 -41.17 -25.26
CA MET A 1 -13.49 -40.15 -24.38
C MET A 1 -12.63 -38.93 -24.13
N SER A 2 -11.37 -38.87 -24.56
CA SER A 2 -10.40 -37.86 -24.19
C SER A 2 -10.47 -36.56 -25.03
N ILE A 3 -10.42 -36.60 -26.37
CA ILE A 3 -10.23 -35.40 -27.23
C ILE A 3 -11.46 -34.46 -27.27
N GLN A 4 -12.66 -35.02 -27.17
CA GLN A 4 -13.88 -34.18 -27.14
C GLN A 4 -14.03 -33.40 -25.81
N ASN A 5 -13.64 -34.03 -24.68
CA ASN A 5 -13.65 -33.38 -23.36
C ASN A 5 -12.59 -32.27 -23.28
N GLU A 6 -11.39 -32.52 -23.82
CA GLU A 6 -10.33 -31.50 -23.89
C GLU A 6 -10.72 -30.29 -24.75
N ARG A 7 -11.36 -30.50 -25.91
CA ARG A 7 -11.88 -29.44 -26.74
C ARG A 7 -13.00 -28.64 -26.07
N ALA A 8 -13.88 -29.28 -25.33
CA ALA A 8 -14.94 -28.63 -24.58
C ALA A 8 -14.39 -27.80 -23.42
N ALA A 9 -13.39 -28.30 -22.71
CA ALA A 9 -12.70 -27.59 -21.64
C ALA A 9 -11.94 -26.36 -22.15
N ALA A 10 -11.19 -26.51 -23.26
CA ALA A 10 -10.49 -25.40 -23.91
C ALA A 10 -11.45 -24.31 -24.42
N SER A 11 -12.61 -24.71 -24.95
CA SER A 11 -13.65 -23.78 -25.41
C SER A 11 -14.28 -22.99 -24.26
N ARG A 12 -14.56 -23.64 -23.11
CA ARG A 12 -15.05 -22.96 -21.91
C ARG A 12 -14.03 -21.98 -21.37
N MET A 13 -12.78 -22.38 -21.20
CA MET A 13 -11.70 -21.55 -20.71
C MET A 13 -11.52 -20.31 -21.60
N SER A 14 -11.56 -20.46 -22.92
CA SER A 14 -11.49 -19.35 -23.87
C SER A 14 -12.66 -18.37 -23.71
N THR A 15 -13.87 -18.88 -23.48
CA THR A 15 -15.09 -18.07 -23.27
C THR A 15 -15.01 -17.28 -21.98
N GLU A 16 -14.59 -17.90 -20.89
CA GLU A 16 -14.43 -17.27 -19.58
C GLU A 16 -13.34 -16.20 -19.60
N LEU A 17 -12.17 -16.50 -20.17
CA LEU A 17 -11.10 -15.50 -20.33
C LEU A 17 -11.54 -14.31 -21.20
N ALA A 18 -12.30 -14.55 -22.29
CA ALA A 18 -12.86 -13.49 -23.10
C ALA A 18 -13.88 -12.64 -22.31
N GLY A 19 -14.61 -13.23 -21.38
CA GLY A 19 -15.50 -12.54 -20.44
C GLY A 19 -14.72 -11.62 -19.49
N ILE A 20 -13.68 -12.15 -18.84
CA ILE A 20 -12.79 -11.40 -17.97
C ILE A 20 -12.18 -10.20 -18.72
N LEU A 21 -11.61 -10.43 -19.91
CA LEU A 21 -11.01 -9.38 -20.74
C LEU A 21 -12.02 -8.29 -21.17
N ARG A 22 -13.27 -8.66 -21.44
CA ARG A 22 -14.32 -7.67 -21.74
C ARG A 22 -14.63 -6.76 -20.56
N ASN A 23 -14.66 -7.31 -19.33
CA ASN A 23 -14.90 -6.52 -18.12
C ASN A 23 -13.72 -5.57 -17.87
N LEU A 24 -12.50 -6.03 -18.04
CA LEU A 24 -11.29 -5.20 -17.92
C LEU A 24 -11.31 -4.00 -18.87
N ARG A 25 -11.78 -4.19 -20.12
CA ARG A 25 -11.81 -3.11 -21.15
C ARG A 25 -12.80 -1.98 -20.82
N ARG A 26 -13.72 -2.17 -19.89
CA ARG A 26 -14.68 -1.15 -19.46
C ARG A 26 -14.08 -0.15 -18.48
N GLU A 27 -12.97 -0.52 -17.88
CA GLU A 27 -12.30 0.29 -16.87
C GLU A 27 -11.09 1.04 -17.47
N SER A 28 -10.91 2.27 -17.08
CA SER A 28 -9.81 3.12 -17.55
C SER A 28 -8.61 3.17 -16.61
N ARG A 29 -8.83 2.86 -15.32
CA ARG A 29 -7.80 2.87 -14.27
C ARG A 29 -7.38 1.44 -13.93
N VAL A 30 -6.07 1.20 -13.77
CA VAL A 30 -5.55 -0.14 -13.49
C VAL A 30 -6.09 -0.77 -12.20
N PRO A 31 -6.21 -0.08 -11.05
CA PRO A 31 -6.84 -0.65 -9.87
C PRO A 31 -8.28 -1.11 -10.09
N ALA A 32 -9.07 -0.32 -10.83
CA ALA A 32 -10.44 -0.68 -11.19
C ALA A 32 -10.47 -1.88 -12.17
N MET A 33 -9.50 -1.96 -13.09
CA MET A 33 -9.34 -3.14 -13.97
C MET A 33 -9.03 -4.39 -13.15
N ILE A 34 -8.12 -4.33 -12.17
CA ILE A 34 -7.80 -5.46 -11.30
C ILE A 34 -9.03 -5.88 -10.50
N ALA A 35 -9.74 -4.94 -9.89
CA ALA A 35 -10.98 -5.23 -9.15
C ALA A 35 -12.03 -5.91 -10.05
N ALA A 36 -12.29 -5.37 -11.24
CA ALA A 36 -13.21 -5.95 -12.21
C ALA A 36 -12.77 -7.35 -12.69
N GLY A 37 -11.46 -7.59 -12.80
CA GLY A 37 -10.89 -8.89 -13.11
C GLY A 37 -11.11 -9.90 -11.99
N LEU A 38 -10.89 -9.49 -10.73
CA LEU A 38 -11.14 -10.32 -9.56
C LEU A 38 -12.64 -10.68 -9.44
N ASP A 39 -13.53 -9.71 -9.62
CA ASP A 39 -14.98 -9.96 -9.60
C ASP A 39 -15.42 -10.91 -10.71
N ALA A 40 -14.88 -10.75 -11.92
CA ALA A 40 -15.20 -11.61 -13.05
C ALA A 40 -14.75 -13.06 -12.83
N ILE A 41 -13.53 -13.30 -12.34
CA ILE A 41 -13.05 -14.65 -12.07
C ILE A 41 -13.79 -15.28 -10.89
N MET A 42 -14.16 -14.52 -9.88
CA MET A 42 -15.02 -15.00 -8.79
C MET A 42 -16.35 -15.50 -9.32
N GLY A 43 -17.00 -14.74 -10.19
CA GLY A 43 -18.26 -15.13 -10.82
C GLY A 43 -18.14 -16.40 -11.64
N SER A 44 -17.10 -16.51 -12.50
CA SER A 44 -16.85 -17.68 -13.35
C SER A 44 -16.57 -18.96 -12.56
N LEU A 45 -15.90 -18.85 -11.43
CA LEU A 45 -15.46 -20.00 -10.62
C LEU A 45 -16.36 -20.30 -9.40
N GLY A 46 -17.37 -19.47 -9.15
CA GLY A 46 -18.20 -19.58 -7.96
C GLY A 46 -17.37 -19.41 -6.68
N ALA A 47 -16.37 -18.51 -6.72
CA ALA A 47 -15.58 -18.16 -5.56
C ALA A 47 -16.32 -17.17 -4.68
N GLU A 48 -16.09 -17.21 -3.37
CA GLU A 48 -16.63 -16.27 -2.38
C GLU A 48 -15.76 -15.03 -2.25
N GLY A 49 -14.49 -15.17 -2.60
CA GLY A 49 -13.56 -14.07 -2.63
C GLY A 49 -12.31 -14.38 -3.46
N ALA A 50 -11.64 -13.30 -3.85
CA ALA A 50 -10.37 -13.28 -4.55
C ALA A 50 -9.49 -12.16 -4.03
N ALA A 51 -8.18 -12.36 -4.03
CA ALA A 51 -7.22 -11.33 -3.66
C ALA A 51 -5.90 -11.49 -4.41
N VAL A 52 -5.21 -10.39 -4.60
CA VAL A 52 -3.79 -10.36 -4.94
C VAL A 52 -3.01 -10.15 -3.65
N ILE A 53 -2.10 -11.07 -3.37
CA ILE A 53 -1.31 -11.08 -2.14
C ILE A 53 0.18 -11.02 -2.45
N ARG A 54 0.94 -10.41 -1.52
CA ARG A 54 2.40 -10.34 -1.56
C ARG A 54 2.98 -11.00 -0.31
N GLY A 55 3.93 -11.90 -0.51
CA GLY A 55 4.72 -12.54 0.57
C GLY A 55 6.18 -12.11 0.50
N ALA A 56 6.82 -11.87 1.65
CA ALA A 56 8.24 -11.58 1.76
C ALA A 56 9.07 -12.86 1.95
N PRO A 57 10.35 -12.95 1.47
CA PRO A 57 11.20 -14.10 1.67
C PRO A 57 11.50 -14.34 3.16
N GLY A 58 11.48 -15.59 3.56
CA GLY A 58 11.81 -16.00 4.93
C GLY A 58 10.65 -15.96 5.93
N ASP A 59 9.50 -15.44 5.55
CA ASP A 59 8.31 -15.37 6.42
C ASP A 59 7.24 -16.39 6.00
N ALA A 60 7.60 -17.68 6.10
CA ALA A 60 6.66 -18.79 5.83
C ALA A 60 5.47 -18.82 6.82
N THR A 61 5.52 -18.02 7.88
CA THR A 61 4.49 -17.93 8.93
C THR A 61 3.83 -16.56 8.97
N GLY A 62 4.34 -15.56 8.23
CA GLY A 62 3.81 -14.21 8.15
C GLY A 62 2.51 -14.13 7.37
N GLU A 63 1.65 -13.23 7.79
CA GLU A 63 0.47 -12.90 7.01
C GLU A 63 0.90 -12.16 5.74
N PRO A 64 0.49 -12.63 4.55
CA PRO A 64 0.82 -11.94 3.32
C PRO A 64 0.11 -10.59 3.27
N GLU A 65 0.77 -9.60 2.70
CA GLU A 65 0.15 -8.32 2.42
C GLU A 65 -0.90 -8.46 1.31
N VAL A 66 -2.07 -7.91 1.53
CA VAL A 66 -3.16 -7.90 0.55
C VAL A 66 -3.08 -6.61 -0.27
N LEU A 67 -2.76 -6.73 -1.56
CA LEU A 67 -2.66 -5.59 -2.47
C LEU A 67 -4.02 -5.19 -3.05
N HIS A 68 -4.78 -6.19 -3.51
CA HIS A 68 -6.13 -6.01 -4.05
C HIS A 68 -7.03 -7.13 -3.53
N ARG A 69 -8.31 -6.84 -3.36
CA ARG A 69 -9.28 -7.86 -2.96
C ARG A 69 -10.65 -7.60 -3.57
N ALA A 70 -11.43 -8.69 -3.73
CA ALA A 70 -12.83 -8.68 -4.09
C ALA A 70 -13.58 -9.73 -3.24
N GLY A 71 -14.88 -9.53 -3.02
CA GLY A 71 -15.74 -10.41 -2.20
C GLY A 71 -15.94 -9.91 -0.77
N ILE A 72 -16.80 -10.60 -0.03
CA ILE A 72 -17.38 -10.13 1.25
C ILE A 72 -16.56 -10.58 2.47
N ILE A 73 -15.84 -11.69 2.39
CA ILE A 73 -15.15 -12.32 3.54
C ILE A 73 -13.65 -12.07 3.47
N GLY A 74 -13.03 -11.87 4.65
CA GLY A 74 -11.60 -11.67 4.77
C GLY A 74 -10.78 -12.78 4.12
N VAL A 75 -9.63 -12.41 3.56
CA VAL A 75 -8.67 -13.34 2.95
C VAL A 75 -8.25 -14.37 3.99
N PRO A 76 -8.24 -15.69 3.68
CA PRO A 76 -7.67 -16.70 4.56
C PRO A 76 -6.13 -16.60 4.57
N SER A 77 -5.60 -15.51 5.15
CA SER A 77 -4.25 -15.01 4.95
C SER A 77 -3.16 -16.03 5.28
N THR A 78 -3.23 -16.70 6.44
CA THR A 78 -2.23 -17.69 6.81
C THR A 78 -2.15 -18.87 5.82
N ALA A 79 -3.30 -19.45 5.43
CA ALA A 79 -3.33 -20.57 4.50
C ALA A 79 -2.94 -20.15 3.07
N ALA A 80 -3.34 -18.95 2.65
CA ALA A 80 -2.96 -18.37 1.37
C ALA A 80 -1.46 -18.07 1.31
N GLY A 81 -0.87 -17.55 2.38
CA GLY A 81 0.56 -17.31 2.50
C GLY A 81 1.37 -18.61 2.41
N MET A 82 0.97 -19.65 3.15
CA MET A 82 1.62 -20.96 3.10
C MET A 82 1.57 -21.58 1.71
N LEU A 83 0.42 -21.48 1.01
CA LEU A 83 0.29 -21.97 -0.37
C LEU A 83 1.13 -21.14 -1.35
N LEU A 84 1.17 -19.83 -1.22
CA LEU A 84 2.00 -18.96 -2.04
C LEU A 84 3.48 -19.34 -1.96
N TRP A 85 3.97 -19.68 -0.76
CA TRP A 85 5.36 -20.10 -0.58
C TRP A 85 5.69 -21.43 -1.25
N ARG A 86 4.72 -22.35 -1.28
CA ARG A 86 4.87 -23.68 -1.90
C ARG A 86 4.71 -23.65 -3.43
N ALA A 87 3.97 -22.67 -3.95
CA ALA A 87 3.75 -22.51 -5.38
C ALA A 87 4.98 -21.92 -6.07
N GLU A 88 5.20 -22.28 -7.33
CA GLU A 88 6.29 -21.77 -8.15
C GLU A 88 5.76 -21.14 -9.43
N VAL A 89 6.49 -20.15 -9.96
CA VAL A 89 6.15 -19.52 -11.25
C VAL A 89 6.24 -20.55 -12.36
N GLY A 90 5.22 -20.58 -13.23
CA GLY A 90 5.16 -21.51 -14.36
C GLY A 90 4.69 -22.91 -13.99
N THR A 91 4.35 -23.18 -12.73
CA THR A 91 3.66 -24.40 -12.31
C THR A 91 2.15 -24.13 -12.17
N PRO A 92 1.29 -25.17 -12.34
CA PRO A 92 -0.14 -25.01 -12.13
C PRO A 92 -0.46 -24.48 -10.74
N ALA A 93 -1.52 -23.68 -10.63
CA ALA A 93 -2.00 -23.17 -9.36
C ALA A 93 -2.17 -24.28 -8.33
N LEU A 94 -1.72 -24.05 -7.11
CA LEU A 94 -1.90 -24.98 -6.00
C LEU A 94 -3.28 -24.80 -5.37
N SER A 95 -3.92 -25.92 -5.01
CA SER A 95 -5.18 -25.88 -4.27
C SER A 95 -5.10 -26.71 -3.00
N GLN A 96 -5.74 -26.23 -1.95
CA GLN A 96 -5.80 -26.88 -0.65
C GLN A 96 -7.11 -26.53 0.05
N GLU A 97 -7.55 -27.40 0.95
CA GLU A 97 -8.61 -27.09 1.89
C GLU A 97 -8.01 -26.58 3.21
N ALA A 98 -8.47 -25.42 3.66
CA ALA A 98 -8.09 -24.86 4.95
C ALA A 98 -9.35 -24.50 5.76
N ASN A 99 -9.49 -25.10 6.94
CA ASN A 99 -10.66 -24.90 7.82
C ASN A 99 -12.01 -25.17 7.12
N GLY A 100 -12.07 -26.20 6.25
CA GLY A 100 -13.24 -26.54 5.46
C GLY A 100 -13.51 -25.59 4.28
N ARG A 101 -12.56 -24.72 3.93
CA ARG A 101 -12.60 -23.80 2.76
C ARG A 101 -11.64 -24.28 1.68
N PRO A 102 -12.10 -24.50 0.46
CA PRO A 102 -11.22 -24.69 -0.67
C PRO A 102 -10.53 -23.38 -1.05
N ILE A 103 -9.20 -23.38 -1.08
CA ILE A 103 -8.35 -22.25 -1.46
C ILE A 103 -7.53 -22.66 -2.67
N ALA A 104 -7.37 -21.75 -3.65
CA ALA A 104 -6.46 -21.91 -4.78
C ALA A 104 -5.52 -20.70 -4.86
N VAL A 105 -4.24 -20.95 -5.15
CA VAL A 105 -3.22 -19.91 -5.28
C VAL A 105 -2.39 -20.16 -6.54
N ALA A 106 -2.29 -19.17 -7.40
CA ALA A 106 -1.37 -19.11 -8.52
C ALA A 106 -0.33 -18.03 -8.31
N VAL A 107 0.93 -18.30 -8.66
CA VAL A 107 2.01 -17.31 -8.57
C VAL A 107 1.96 -16.42 -9.78
N CYS A 108 1.78 -15.12 -9.55
CA CYS A 108 1.83 -14.09 -10.59
C CYS A 108 3.29 -13.73 -10.93
N ARG A 109 4.13 -13.59 -9.91
CA ARG A 109 5.55 -13.24 -10.03
C ARG A 109 6.35 -13.73 -8.83
N GLN A 110 7.61 -14.05 -9.08
CA GLN A 110 8.60 -14.36 -8.05
C GLN A 110 9.91 -13.66 -8.35
N THR A 111 10.48 -13.04 -7.31
CA THR A 111 11.84 -12.48 -7.30
C THR A 111 12.61 -13.07 -6.12
N SER A 112 13.90 -12.71 -5.96
CA SER A 112 14.67 -13.08 -4.77
C SER A 112 14.09 -12.55 -3.45
N ASN A 113 13.29 -11.48 -3.52
CA ASN A 113 12.82 -10.73 -2.34
C ASN A 113 11.31 -10.77 -2.13
N GLU A 114 10.50 -11.24 -3.09
CA GLU A 114 9.05 -11.27 -2.96
C GLU A 114 8.40 -12.32 -3.87
N LYS A 115 7.24 -12.82 -3.45
CA LYS A 115 6.30 -13.54 -4.29
C LYS A 115 4.97 -12.80 -4.34
N LEU A 116 4.42 -12.65 -5.55
CA LEU A 116 3.08 -12.15 -5.79
C LEU A 116 2.19 -13.29 -6.25
N GLY A 117 1.00 -13.40 -5.70
CA GLY A 117 0.07 -14.47 -6.07
C GLY A 117 -1.38 -13.99 -6.11
N LEU A 118 -2.14 -14.63 -7.00
CA LEU A 118 -3.58 -14.55 -7.04
C LEU A 118 -4.14 -15.68 -6.18
N VAL A 119 -4.95 -15.34 -5.16
CA VAL A 119 -5.63 -16.30 -4.29
C VAL A 119 -7.14 -16.20 -4.49
N LEU A 120 -7.80 -17.37 -4.58
CA LEU A 120 -9.25 -17.49 -4.57
C LEU A 120 -9.67 -18.47 -3.48
N TRP A 121 -10.85 -18.23 -2.90
CA TRP A 121 -11.44 -19.15 -1.91
C TRP A 121 -12.94 -19.29 -2.14
N ARG A 122 -13.43 -20.47 -1.80
CA ARG A 122 -14.86 -20.81 -1.78
C ARG A 122 -15.38 -20.82 -0.35
N ARG A 123 -16.70 -20.77 -0.18
CA ARG A 123 -17.32 -20.94 1.13
C ARG A 123 -17.03 -22.33 1.72
N ARG A 124 -17.15 -22.45 3.00
CA ARG A 124 -17.00 -23.75 3.69
C ARG A 124 -17.92 -24.81 3.10
N GLY A 125 -17.41 -26.01 2.92
CA GLY A 125 -18.17 -27.14 2.38
C GLY A 125 -18.49 -27.05 0.89
N ALA A 126 -17.96 -26.06 0.17
CA ALA A 126 -18.08 -26.00 -1.28
C ALA A 126 -17.20 -27.10 -1.94
N ARG A 127 -17.49 -27.39 -3.21
CA ARG A 127 -16.66 -28.33 -3.98
C ARG A 127 -15.19 -27.87 -4.02
N THR A 128 -14.28 -28.83 -4.04
CA THR A 128 -12.84 -28.57 -4.24
C THR A 128 -12.57 -27.99 -5.63
N TRP A 129 -11.40 -27.41 -5.82
CA TRP A 129 -10.95 -26.89 -7.11
C TRP A 129 -10.60 -28.05 -8.04
N GLY A 130 -11.26 -28.12 -9.20
CA GLY A 130 -10.93 -29.09 -10.26
C GLY A 130 -9.82 -28.59 -11.17
N GLY A 131 -9.30 -29.45 -12.04
CA GLY A 131 -8.23 -29.11 -12.97
C GLY A 131 -8.56 -27.94 -13.90
N GLU A 132 -9.82 -27.85 -14.38
CA GLU A 132 -10.28 -26.72 -15.22
C GLU A 132 -10.31 -25.40 -14.40
N ASP A 133 -10.75 -25.46 -13.14
CA ASP A 133 -10.76 -24.29 -12.25
C ASP A 133 -9.33 -23.78 -12.03
N VAL A 134 -8.40 -24.69 -11.71
CA VAL A 134 -6.97 -24.40 -11.48
C VAL A 134 -6.32 -23.78 -12.71
N ALA A 135 -6.61 -24.30 -13.90
CA ALA A 135 -6.09 -23.76 -15.16
C ALA A 135 -6.61 -22.34 -15.45
N LEU A 136 -7.87 -22.05 -15.08
CA LEU A 136 -8.43 -20.69 -15.22
C LEU A 136 -7.82 -19.72 -14.21
N VAL A 137 -7.58 -20.16 -12.97
CA VAL A 137 -6.88 -19.36 -11.95
C VAL A 137 -5.48 -19.00 -12.42
N ASP A 138 -4.73 -19.98 -12.96
CA ASP A 138 -3.38 -19.78 -13.46
C ASP A 138 -3.33 -18.80 -14.65
N SER A 139 -4.22 -19.00 -15.64
CA SER A 139 -4.34 -18.10 -16.79
C SER A 139 -4.71 -16.67 -16.38
N THR A 140 -5.56 -16.52 -15.37
CA THR A 140 -5.96 -15.21 -14.85
C THR A 140 -4.83 -14.56 -14.06
N ALA A 141 -4.02 -15.34 -13.35
CA ALA A 141 -2.83 -14.83 -12.66
C ALA A 141 -1.86 -14.15 -13.62
N GLY A 142 -1.69 -14.69 -14.84
CA GLY A 142 -0.90 -14.03 -15.90
C GLY A 142 -1.48 -12.68 -16.35
N ILE A 143 -2.81 -12.59 -16.48
CA ILE A 143 -3.48 -11.31 -16.83
C ILE A 143 -3.36 -10.31 -15.67
N VAL A 144 -3.59 -10.74 -14.45
CA VAL A 144 -3.43 -9.90 -13.25
C VAL A 144 -2.00 -9.41 -13.15
N TRP A 145 -1.01 -10.26 -13.46
CA TRP A 145 0.39 -9.85 -13.50
C TRP A 145 0.62 -8.72 -14.51
N LEU A 146 0.14 -8.84 -15.75
CA LEU A 146 0.29 -7.79 -16.77
C LEU A 146 -0.34 -6.46 -16.34
N LEU A 147 -1.47 -6.51 -15.62
CA LEU A 147 -2.11 -5.32 -15.07
C LEU A 147 -1.30 -4.74 -13.92
N LEU A 148 -0.82 -5.58 -13.01
CA LEU A 148 0.09 -5.18 -11.93
C LEU A 148 1.40 -4.62 -12.48
N GLU A 149 1.97 -5.24 -13.51
CA GLU A 149 3.17 -4.73 -14.18
C GLU A 149 2.92 -3.36 -14.82
N ARG A 150 1.74 -3.14 -15.39
CA ARG A 150 1.32 -1.84 -15.90
C ARG A 150 1.03 -0.84 -14.77
N GLU A 151 0.44 -1.27 -13.68
CA GLU A 151 0.25 -0.47 -12.46
C GLU A 151 1.60 -0.21 -11.80
N LEU A 152 2.41 -1.24 -11.66
CA LEU A 152 3.79 -1.16 -11.23
C LEU A 152 4.67 -0.52 -12.29
N GLY A 153 4.37 -0.58 -13.58
CA GLY A 153 5.02 0.08 -14.70
C GLY A 153 4.57 1.52 -14.90
N ASN A 154 3.29 1.83 -14.74
CA ASN A 154 2.76 3.20 -14.54
C ASN A 154 3.01 3.71 -13.10
N GLY A 155 3.10 2.84 -12.11
CA GLY A 155 3.46 2.99 -10.71
C GLY A 155 4.78 2.31 -10.31
N GLY A 156 5.41 1.46 -11.10
CA GLY A 156 6.71 0.81 -10.97
C GLY A 156 7.86 1.69 -11.45
N LEU A 157 7.53 2.73 -12.17
CA LEU A 157 8.24 3.99 -12.10
C LEU A 157 8.05 4.63 -10.71
N THR A 158 7.01 4.32 -9.94
CA THR A 158 6.81 4.82 -8.57
C THR A 158 7.44 3.93 -7.49
N HIS A 159 7.61 2.62 -7.68
CA HIS A 159 8.43 1.79 -6.77
C HIS A 159 9.94 1.84 -7.09
N SER A 160 10.34 2.19 -8.31
CA SER A 160 11.69 2.61 -8.66
C SER A 160 11.82 4.12 -8.88
N SER A 161 10.73 4.87 -8.99
CA SER A 161 10.75 6.32 -9.06
C SER A 161 11.20 6.90 -7.73
N ARG A 162 12.16 7.81 -7.81
CA ARG A 162 12.61 8.59 -6.66
C ARG A 162 11.51 9.49 -6.11
N MET A 163 10.50 9.80 -6.91
CA MET A 163 9.45 10.77 -6.62
C MET A 163 8.07 10.10 -6.58
N ASP A 164 7.22 10.54 -5.66
CA ASP A 164 5.80 10.20 -5.61
C ASP A 164 5.06 10.87 -6.79
N PRO A 165 4.26 10.15 -7.58
CA PRO A 165 3.65 10.68 -8.81
C PRO A 165 2.55 11.70 -8.55
N LEU A 166 1.89 11.67 -7.38
CA LEU A 166 0.81 12.58 -7.04
C LEU A 166 1.35 13.93 -6.56
N THR A 167 2.38 13.88 -5.71
CA THR A 167 2.87 15.04 -4.96
C THR A 167 4.22 15.56 -5.46
N ALA A 168 4.92 14.80 -6.31
CA ALA A 168 6.29 15.06 -6.75
C ALA A 168 7.31 15.21 -5.60
N LEU A 169 7.00 14.67 -4.42
CA LEU A 169 7.92 14.53 -3.30
C LEU A 169 8.73 13.23 -3.40
N LEU A 170 9.73 13.04 -2.54
CA LEU A 170 10.40 11.74 -2.47
C LEU A 170 9.37 10.64 -2.17
N SER A 171 9.46 9.52 -2.89
CA SER A 171 8.70 8.32 -2.55
C SER A 171 9.18 7.76 -1.22
N GLN A 172 8.36 6.97 -0.53
CA GLN A 172 8.72 6.30 0.73
C GLN A 172 10.10 5.65 0.67
N ARG A 173 10.35 4.84 -0.37
CA ARG A 173 11.64 4.16 -0.56
C ARG A 173 12.80 5.13 -0.73
N ALA A 174 12.61 6.17 -1.54
CA ALA A 174 13.64 7.17 -1.77
C ALA A 174 13.92 7.98 -0.51
N PHE A 175 12.88 8.36 0.23
CA PHE A 175 13.02 9.07 1.50
C PHE A 175 13.79 8.25 2.53
N VAL A 176 13.42 7.00 2.76
CA VAL A 176 14.12 6.11 3.71
C VAL A 176 15.58 5.92 3.31
N ALA A 177 15.87 5.69 2.02
CA ALA A 177 17.23 5.51 1.53
C ALA A 177 18.09 6.78 1.72
N GLU A 178 17.54 7.97 1.43
CA GLU A 178 18.24 9.24 1.63
C GLU A 178 18.41 9.55 3.11
N ALA A 179 17.36 9.42 3.92
CA ALA A 179 17.44 9.66 5.36
C ALA A 179 18.49 8.76 6.02
N THR A 180 18.56 7.48 5.66
CA THR A 180 19.59 6.55 6.16
C THR A 180 21.00 7.00 5.77
N ARG A 181 21.20 7.49 4.54
CA ARG A 181 22.50 8.05 4.10
C ARG A 181 22.86 9.33 4.85
N TYR A 182 21.88 10.21 5.09
CA TYR A 182 22.09 11.43 5.86
C TYR A 182 22.50 11.10 7.29
N ILE A 183 21.81 10.18 7.94
CA ILE A 183 22.15 9.70 9.29
C ILE A 183 23.61 9.22 9.33
N ALA A 184 24.02 8.34 8.43
CA ALA A 184 25.38 7.83 8.37
C ALA A 184 26.46 8.91 8.11
N ARG A 185 26.09 10.05 7.49
CA ARG A 185 26.97 11.21 7.34
C ARG A 185 27.03 12.03 8.59
N LEU A 186 25.86 12.33 9.19
CA LEU A 186 25.75 13.15 10.40
C LEU A 186 26.42 12.49 11.61
N ASP A 187 26.45 11.15 11.69
CA ASP A 187 27.19 10.41 12.72
C ASP A 187 28.71 10.72 12.68
N ARG A 188 29.27 10.90 11.49
CA ARG A 188 30.69 11.27 11.31
C ARG A 188 30.96 12.70 11.68
N ASP A 189 29.98 13.59 11.47
CA ASP A 189 30.12 15.02 11.70
C ASP A 189 29.65 15.46 13.11
N GLY A 190 29.14 14.52 13.91
CA GLY A 190 28.62 14.78 15.27
C GLY A 190 27.35 15.65 15.29
N VAL A 191 26.63 15.71 14.19
CA VAL A 191 25.43 16.55 14.04
C VAL A 191 24.18 15.69 14.19
N SER A 192 23.22 16.16 14.99
CA SER A 192 21.91 15.53 15.15
C SER A 192 20.93 15.96 14.04
N GLY A 193 19.78 15.31 13.97
CA GLY A 193 18.65 15.64 13.13
C GLY A 193 17.34 15.18 13.75
N THR A 194 16.25 15.73 13.25
CA THR A 194 14.90 15.45 13.78
C THR A 194 14.01 14.96 12.66
N LEU A 195 13.31 13.85 12.91
CA LEU A 195 12.27 13.31 12.04
C LEU A 195 10.91 13.85 12.49
N MET A 196 10.14 14.37 11.54
CA MET A 196 8.73 14.67 11.69
C MET A 196 7.93 13.74 10.78
N LEU A 197 6.92 13.07 11.32
CA LEU A 197 5.89 12.38 10.55
C LEU A 197 4.60 13.18 10.66
N ALA A 198 4.01 13.52 9.52
CA ALA A 198 2.79 14.30 9.42
C ALA A 198 1.72 13.51 8.65
N GLU A 199 0.56 13.31 9.23
CA GLU A 199 -0.57 12.68 8.57
C GLU A 199 -1.70 13.70 8.37
N VAL A 200 -2.29 13.69 7.18
CA VAL A 200 -3.46 14.52 6.86
C VAL A 200 -4.69 13.92 7.54
N ASP A 201 -5.29 14.67 8.45
CA ASP A 201 -6.51 14.27 9.15
C ASP A 201 -7.74 14.42 8.24
N ASN A 202 -8.76 13.60 8.50
CA ASN A 202 -10.07 13.63 7.83
C ASN A 202 -10.03 13.42 6.30
N LEU A 203 -8.95 12.89 5.73
CA LEU A 203 -8.84 12.61 4.28
C LEU A 203 -9.92 11.63 3.79
N GLU A 204 -10.30 10.66 4.62
CA GLU A 204 -11.39 9.71 4.29
C GLU A 204 -12.73 10.45 4.12
N ALA A 205 -13.04 11.39 4.99
CA ALA A 205 -14.24 12.21 4.89
C ALA A 205 -14.23 13.11 3.63
N VAL A 206 -13.08 13.66 3.27
CA VAL A 206 -12.89 14.35 1.98
C VAL A 206 -13.17 13.41 0.82
N THR A 207 -12.64 12.19 0.87
CA THR A 207 -12.85 11.18 -0.18
C THR A 207 -14.33 10.82 -0.34
N VAL A 208 -15.05 10.66 0.77
CA VAL A 208 -16.50 10.36 0.75
C VAL A 208 -17.31 11.51 0.14
N LEU A 209 -16.94 12.75 0.46
CA LEU A 209 -17.71 13.93 0.05
C LEU A 209 -17.34 14.46 -1.34
N GLN A 210 -16.07 14.40 -1.73
CA GLN A 210 -15.54 15.00 -2.95
C GLN A 210 -14.96 13.97 -3.95
N GLY A 211 -15.00 12.68 -3.60
CA GLY A 211 -14.40 11.62 -4.41
C GLY A 211 -12.87 11.59 -4.37
N GLY A 212 -12.28 10.68 -5.14
CA GLY A 212 -10.82 10.51 -5.19
C GLY A 212 -10.08 11.74 -5.69
N ASP A 213 -10.65 12.49 -6.64
CA ASP A 213 -10.03 13.71 -7.17
C ASP A 213 -9.93 14.82 -6.10
N GLY A 214 -10.92 14.91 -5.20
CA GLY A 214 -10.88 15.83 -4.05
C GLY A 214 -9.79 15.46 -3.04
N ALA A 215 -9.65 14.17 -2.73
CA ALA A 215 -8.58 13.66 -1.89
C ALA A 215 -7.19 13.93 -2.50
N ASP A 216 -7.03 13.67 -3.80
CA ASP A 216 -5.78 13.94 -4.54
C ASP A 216 -5.39 15.42 -4.50
N GLN A 217 -6.37 16.33 -4.67
CA GLN A 217 -6.13 17.77 -4.57
C GLN A 217 -5.73 18.19 -3.15
N THR A 218 -6.37 17.61 -2.14
CA THR A 218 -6.05 17.82 -0.73
C THR A 218 -4.60 17.41 -0.44
N LEU A 219 -4.18 16.22 -0.89
CA LEU A 219 -2.81 15.74 -0.74
C LEU A 219 -1.79 16.62 -1.47
N ARG A 220 -2.10 17.13 -2.68
CA ARG A 220 -1.21 18.07 -3.38
C ARG A 220 -1.04 19.38 -2.62
N ARG A 221 -2.12 19.93 -2.03
CA ARG A 221 -2.04 21.16 -1.21
C ARG A 221 -1.25 20.91 0.07
N ALA A 222 -1.47 19.76 0.73
CA ALA A 222 -0.67 19.34 1.87
C ALA A 222 0.82 19.26 1.53
N ALA A 223 1.17 18.65 0.40
CA ALA A 223 2.55 18.60 -0.08
C ALA A 223 3.15 19.98 -0.32
N MET A 224 2.42 20.90 -0.95
CA MET A 224 2.89 22.28 -1.16
C MET A 224 3.10 23.03 0.15
N LEU A 225 2.21 22.87 1.13
CA LEU A 225 2.37 23.46 2.46
C LEU A 225 3.62 22.92 3.15
N LEU A 226 3.81 21.62 3.16
CA LEU A 226 5.00 20.97 3.74
C LEU A 226 6.29 21.41 3.03
N GLN A 227 6.26 21.55 1.70
CA GLN A 227 7.41 22.09 0.93
C GLN A 227 7.80 23.50 1.34
N SER A 228 6.85 24.35 1.69
CA SER A 228 7.13 25.72 2.15
C SER A 228 7.82 25.78 3.51
N ALA A 229 7.70 24.71 4.30
CA ALA A 229 8.27 24.61 5.65
C ALA A 229 9.66 23.96 5.71
N VAL A 230 10.17 23.42 4.58
CA VAL A 230 11.47 22.72 4.53
C VAL A 230 12.55 23.56 3.85
N ARG A 231 13.79 23.38 4.29
CA ARG A 231 14.98 24.00 3.70
C ARG A 231 15.59 23.11 2.61
N PRO A 232 16.47 23.65 1.74
CA PRO A 232 17.11 22.85 0.68
C PRO A 232 17.90 21.64 1.16
N TYR A 233 18.31 21.59 2.42
CA TYR A 233 19.06 20.47 3.03
C TYR A 233 18.18 19.51 3.81
N ASP A 234 16.90 19.82 3.98
CA ASP A 234 15.94 18.92 4.59
C ASP A 234 15.43 17.92 3.54
N LEU A 235 14.92 16.77 3.99
CA LEU A 235 14.25 15.82 3.10
C LEU A 235 12.75 15.89 3.36
N LEU A 236 11.98 15.78 2.28
CA LEU A 236 10.53 15.67 2.35
C LEU A 236 10.08 14.56 1.41
N GLY A 237 9.24 13.66 1.93
CA GLY A 237 8.70 12.55 1.17
C GLY A 237 7.27 12.21 1.57
N ARG A 238 6.55 11.56 0.67
CA ARG A 238 5.27 10.93 0.97
C ARG A 238 5.52 9.47 1.30
N THR A 239 5.17 9.06 2.54
CA THR A 239 5.50 7.75 3.09
C THR A 239 4.29 6.82 3.25
N GLY A 240 3.09 7.34 3.01
CA GLY A 240 1.85 6.56 3.06
C GLY A 240 0.72 7.24 2.28
N ASP A 241 -0.49 6.70 2.40
CA ASP A 241 -1.67 7.23 1.69
C ASP A 241 -1.98 8.68 2.07
N ALA A 242 -1.89 9.01 3.35
CA ALA A 242 -2.07 10.34 3.91
C ALA A 242 -0.85 10.85 4.67
N GLU A 243 0.25 10.05 4.71
CA GLU A 243 1.41 10.29 5.55
C GLU A 243 2.58 10.88 4.76
N PHE A 244 3.23 11.87 5.38
CA PHE A 244 4.43 12.54 4.91
C PHE A 244 5.53 12.45 5.96
N ALA A 245 6.77 12.35 5.51
CA ALA A 245 7.94 12.36 6.38
C ALA A 245 8.87 13.53 6.02
N ILE A 246 9.36 14.21 7.04
CA ILE A 246 10.29 15.34 6.93
C ILE A 246 11.52 15.02 7.78
N TRP A 247 12.69 15.02 7.17
CA TRP A 247 13.97 14.98 7.87
C TRP A 247 14.55 16.39 7.96
N LEU A 248 14.68 16.90 9.17
CA LEU A 248 15.24 18.21 9.47
C LEU A 248 16.70 18.07 9.87
N SER A 249 17.61 18.42 8.95
CA SER A 249 19.05 18.29 9.14
C SER A 249 19.57 19.34 10.13
N GLY A 250 20.25 18.89 11.19
CA GLY A 250 20.82 19.78 12.22
C GLY A 250 19.77 20.47 13.11
N ALA A 251 18.49 20.11 13.01
CA ALA A 251 17.45 20.67 13.86
C ALA A 251 17.29 19.85 15.14
N ASP A 252 17.11 20.53 16.24
CA ASP A 252 16.69 19.99 17.51
C ASP A 252 15.14 19.86 17.58
N TYR A 253 14.63 19.34 18.67
CA TYR A 253 13.19 19.18 18.87
C TYR A 253 12.45 20.51 18.98
N LEU A 254 13.07 21.60 19.48
CA LEU A 254 12.43 22.91 19.58
C LEU A 254 12.19 23.52 18.21
N THR A 255 13.21 23.53 17.36
CA THR A 255 13.10 23.99 15.96
C THR A 255 12.07 23.18 15.18
N ALA A 256 11.99 21.86 15.41
CA ALA A 256 11.00 21.00 14.78
C ALA A 256 9.58 21.30 15.31
N ALA A 257 9.43 21.55 16.61
CA ALA A 257 8.15 21.89 17.23
C ALA A 257 7.59 23.22 16.72
N GLU A 258 8.43 24.26 16.60
CA GLU A 258 8.04 25.55 16.01
C GLU A 258 7.50 25.40 14.58
N ARG A 259 8.16 24.56 13.76
CA ARG A 259 7.68 24.27 12.39
C ARG A 259 6.39 23.47 12.39
N ALA A 260 6.27 22.48 13.27
CA ALA A 260 5.06 21.68 13.40
C ALA A 260 3.87 22.53 13.84
N GLU A 261 4.06 23.46 14.78
CA GLU A 261 3.05 24.42 15.23
C GLU A 261 2.56 25.27 14.06
N ALA A 262 3.49 25.87 13.29
CA ALA A 262 3.14 26.67 12.13
C ALA A 262 2.35 25.85 11.09
N LEU A 263 2.76 24.60 10.81
CA LEU A 263 2.07 23.71 9.90
C LEU A 263 0.65 23.39 10.37
N CYS A 264 0.45 23.07 11.64
CA CYS A 264 -0.86 22.78 12.21
C CYS A 264 -1.79 24.01 12.14
N LEU A 265 -1.27 25.19 12.41
CA LEU A 265 -2.03 26.45 12.34
C LEU A 265 -2.44 26.83 10.92
N GLU A 266 -1.57 26.59 9.94
CA GLU A 266 -1.81 26.95 8.55
C GLU A 266 -2.62 25.91 7.75
N ALA A 267 -2.59 24.64 8.17
CA ALA A 267 -3.18 23.51 7.44
C ALA A 267 -4.68 23.71 7.15
N PRO A 268 -5.56 24.09 8.10
CA PRO A 268 -6.98 24.23 7.83
C PRO A 268 -7.28 25.21 6.69
N ALA A 269 -6.59 26.33 6.66
CA ALA A 269 -6.80 27.37 5.65
C ALA A 269 -6.19 27.00 4.28
N LYS A 270 -5.03 26.35 4.27
CA LYS A 270 -4.26 26.10 3.04
C LYS A 270 -4.60 24.76 2.36
N ILE A 271 -5.03 23.77 3.13
CA ILE A 271 -5.29 22.41 2.60
C ILE A 271 -6.75 22.22 2.18
N ALA A 272 -7.71 22.77 2.92
CA ALA A 272 -9.15 22.49 2.71
C ALA A 272 -9.69 22.96 1.35
N GLY A 273 -9.11 23.95 0.70
CA GLY A 273 -9.56 24.46 -0.62
C GLY A 273 -10.84 25.34 -0.56
N PRO A 274 -11.34 25.82 -1.71
CA PRO A 274 -12.38 26.88 -1.76
C PRO A 274 -13.77 26.46 -1.31
N GLN A 275 -14.06 25.19 -1.06
CA GLN A 275 -15.38 24.67 -0.66
C GLN A 275 -15.46 24.36 0.85
N HIS A 276 -15.01 25.27 1.68
CA HIS A 276 -14.89 25.14 3.15
C HIS A 276 -16.19 24.80 3.91
N ALA A 277 -17.36 24.92 3.30
CA ALA A 277 -18.63 24.93 4.04
C ALA A 277 -19.21 23.51 4.36
N ILE A 278 -18.63 22.42 3.83
CA ILE A 278 -19.26 21.07 3.89
C ILE A 278 -18.28 19.95 4.26
N VAL A 279 -16.99 20.23 4.39
CA VAL A 279 -15.97 19.21 4.65
C VAL A 279 -15.45 19.33 6.08
N PRO A 280 -15.24 18.21 6.82
CA PRO A 280 -14.54 18.27 8.10
C PRO A 280 -13.22 19.01 7.96
N GLU A 281 -12.84 19.74 8.98
CA GLU A 281 -11.59 20.51 8.99
C GLU A 281 -10.41 19.57 8.72
N VAL A 282 -9.69 19.84 7.64
CA VAL A 282 -8.48 19.10 7.27
C VAL A 282 -7.31 19.72 8.00
N SER A 283 -6.61 18.92 8.79
CA SER A 283 -5.47 19.33 9.62
C SER A 283 -4.30 18.38 9.47
N PHE A 284 -3.23 18.59 10.23
CA PHE A 284 -2.15 17.63 10.39
C PHE A 284 -2.08 17.10 11.81
N SER A 285 -1.92 15.77 11.92
CA SER A 285 -1.41 15.13 13.14
C SER A 285 0.09 14.89 12.96
N ILE A 286 0.93 15.50 13.83
CA ILE A 286 2.38 15.45 13.66
C ILE A 286 3.06 14.79 14.85
N GLY A 287 3.93 13.82 14.56
CA GLY A 287 4.84 13.19 15.54
C GLY A 287 6.28 13.58 15.26
N ILE A 288 7.01 13.97 16.29
CA ILE A 288 8.38 14.48 16.23
C ILE A 288 9.30 13.59 17.05
N ALA A 289 10.43 13.20 16.49
CA ALA A 289 11.48 12.50 17.24
C ALA A 289 12.87 13.02 16.81
N THR A 290 13.64 13.54 17.78
CA THR A 290 15.05 13.87 17.57
C THR A 290 15.87 12.61 17.70
N ARG A 291 16.80 12.41 16.76
CA ARG A 291 17.64 11.24 16.70
C ARG A 291 18.62 11.19 17.88
N MET A 292 18.75 10.03 18.48
CA MET A 292 19.76 9.72 19.48
C MET A 292 21.05 9.17 18.81
N ILE A 293 22.15 9.21 19.56
CA ILE A 293 23.42 8.60 19.11
C ILE A 293 23.17 7.10 18.87
N ASP A 294 23.71 6.58 17.78
CA ASP A 294 23.62 5.18 17.36
C ASP A 294 22.17 4.66 17.12
N GLU A 295 21.17 5.54 17.08
CA GLU A 295 19.81 5.15 16.79
C GLU A 295 19.61 4.87 15.30
N SER A 296 19.02 3.71 14.97
CA SER A 296 18.65 3.39 13.60
C SER A 296 17.50 4.28 13.09
N PHE A 297 17.41 4.47 11.76
CA PHE A 297 16.26 5.17 11.17
C PHE A 297 14.92 4.48 11.52
N ALA A 298 14.90 3.15 11.59
CA ALA A 298 13.69 2.39 11.92
C ALA A 298 13.20 2.68 13.36
N ASP A 299 14.11 2.76 14.32
CA ASP A 299 13.77 3.06 15.72
C ASP A 299 13.30 4.51 15.88
N LEU A 300 13.98 5.44 15.22
CA LEU A 300 13.60 6.85 15.15
C LEU A 300 12.19 7.01 14.54
N ALA A 301 11.92 6.35 13.41
CA ALA A 301 10.61 6.39 12.75
C ALA A 301 9.51 5.78 13.63
N ARG A 302 9.80 4.71 14.35
CA ARG A 302 8.86 4.10 15.31
C ARG A 302 8.48 5.08 16.42
N ARG A 303 9.44 5.83 16.98
CA ARG A 303 9.19 6.84 18.01
C ARG A 303 8.36 8.01 17.46
N ALA A 304 8.69 8.54 16.29
CA ALA A 304 7.92 9.60 15.66
C ALA A 304 6.48 9.14 15.35
N SER A 305 6.33 7.92 14.80
CA SER A 305 5.00 7.32 14.52
C SER A 305 4.18 7.08 15.77
N GLN A 306 4.81 6.68 16.90
CA GLN A 306 4.11 6.56 18.17
C GLN A 306 3.57 7.91 18.65
N ALA A 307 4.38 8.97 18.60
CA ALA A 307 3.96 10.31 18.96
C ALA A 307 2.81 10.82 18.08
N MET A 308 2.88 10.59 16.77
CA MET A 308 1.81 10.93 15.82
C MET A 308 0.50 10.19 16.11
N ARG A 309 0.55 8.88 16.42
CA ARG A 309 -0.64 8.12 16.79
C ARG A 309 -1.30 8.66 18.07
N GLU A 310 -0.51 9.08 19.04
CA GLU A 310 -1.04 9.69 20.27
C GLU A 310 -1.79 10.99 20.00
N VAL A 311 -1.31 11.80 19.05
CA VAL A 311 -2.00 12.98 18.54
C VAL A 311 -3.34 12.59 17.93
N LYS A 312 -3.36 11.61 17.03
CA LYS A 312 -4.59 11.14 16.36
C LYS A 312 -5.64 10.63 17.34
N VAL A 313 -5.22 9.84 18.34
CA VAL A 313 -6.13 9.32 19.38
C VAL A 313 -6.73 10.45 20.22
N ALA A 314 -6.01 11.54 20.40
CA ALA A 314 -6.47 12.71 21.15
C ALA A 314 -7.28 13.72 20.31
N GLY A 315 -7.60 13.40 19.04
CA GLY A 315 -8.49 14.20 18.17
C GLY A 315 -7.82 14.84 16.96
N GLY A 316 -6.51 14.72 16.82
CA GLY A 316 -5.75 15.26 15.68
C GLY A 316 -5.53 16.77 15.73
N GLY A 317 -4.97 17.33 14.67
CA GLY A 317 -4.84 18.77 14.48
C GLY A 317 -3.70 19.45 15.24
N TYR A 318 -2.79 18.69 15.84
CA TYR A 318 -1.66 19.22 16.58
C TYR A 318 -0.40 18.33 16.46
N TRP A 319 0.62 18.62 17.24
CA TRP A 319 1.89 17.90 17.21
C TRP A 319 2.32 17.39 18.58
N ARG A 320 3.18 16.37 18.59
CA ARG A 320 3.78 15.84 19.81
C ARG A 320 5.24 15.43 19.58
N VAL A 321 6.09 15.71 20.58
CA VAL A 321 7.47 15.22 20.61
C VAL A 321 7.52 13.89 21.33
N SER A 322 8.18 12.89 20.75
CA SER A 322 8.52 11.66 21.44
C SER A 322 9.57 11.95 22.51
N LEU A 323 9.16 11.93 23.76
CA LEU A 323 10.08 12.04 24.90
C LEU A 323 10.89 10.75 25.04
N VAL A 324 12.19 10.89 25.16
CA VAL A 324 13.08 9.78 25.51
C VAL A 324 12.89 9.53 27.01
N GLN A 325 12.31 8.41 27.39
CA GLN A 325 12.43 7.96 28.76
C GLN A 325 13.88 7.48 28.94
N ASN A 326 14.69 8.30 29.61
CA ASN A 326 15.97 7.82 30.14
C ASN A 326 15.63 6.73 31.19
N VAL A 327 15.88 5.47 30.82
CA VAL A 327 15.88 4.33 31.73
C VAL A 327 17.23 4.25 32.39
#